data_e31ec3b021438a86c55dc391bf6791b1
#
_entry.id   e31ec3b021438a86c55dc391bf6791b1
#
_cell.length_a   1.000
_cell.length_b   1.000
_cell.length_c   1.000
_cell.angle_alpha   90.00
_cell.angle_beta   90.00
_cell.angle_gamma   90.00
#
_symmetry.space_group_name_H-M   'P 1'
#
loop_
_entity.id
_entity.type
_entity.pdbx_description
1 polymer ?
#
loop_
_entity_poly.entity_id
_entity_poly.type
_entity_poly.pdbx_seq_one_letter_code
_entity_poly.pdbx_strand_id
1 'polypeptide(L)'
;RRFAWACYADSAIVPQDTSLSVLPFDERSAQELSQDHLSYFSMQVKEKKDLLRIERSKFFPEFSVGYAQQKIFPLRKLDSWMVGISFPLLFFPQQSRSKQAKIDWQIASYEADQNRTQLQNKVADLQGRISQQRKSLDYYSEAALREADALQESSMLKFRESEIGISELVQSLNTVREIRKGYIENVYNYNVSLLEMELYTE
;
A
#
# COMPACT_ATOMS: atom_id res chain seq x y z
N ARG A 1 -2.14 -26.87 -8.18
CA ARG A 1 -0.67 -27.13 -8.09
C ARG A 1 0.13 -25.87 -7.73
N ARG A 2 -0.20 -24.66 -8.30
CA ARG A 2 0.53 -23.40 -7.98
C ARG A 2 0.38 -22.99 -6.51
N PHE A 3 -0.81 -23.16 -5.90
CA PHE A 3 -1.05 -22.84 -4.48
C PHE A 3 -0.30 -23.79 -3.53
N ALA A 4 -0.19 -25.08 -3.86
CA ALA A 4 0.57 -26.02 -3.05
C ALA A 4 2.06 -25.62 -2.96
N TRP A 5 2.64 -25.11 -4.04
CA TRP A 5 4.02 -24.60 -4.06
C TRP A 5 4.21 -23.36 -3.18
N ALA A 6 3.28 -22.41 -3.24
CA ALA A 6 3.33 -21.19 -2.43
C ALA A 6 3.22 -21.46 -0.91
N CYS A 7 2.49 -22.53 -0.54
CA CYS A 7 2.29 -22.90 0.87
C CYS A 7 3.21 -24.04 1.35
N TYR A 8 4.18 -24.51 0.56
CA TYR A 8 5.04 -25.66 0.87
C TYR A 8 4.26 -26.93 1.29
N ALA A 9 3.06 -27.11 0.71
CA ALA A 9 2.20 -28.25 1.05
C ALA A 9 2.41 -29.41 0.06
N ASP A 10 2.61 -30.63 0.58
CA ASP A 10 2.80 -31.86 -0.21
C ASP A 10 1.48 -32.36 -0.84
N SER A 11 0.33 -31.85 -0.41
CA SER A 11 -0.99 -32.23 -0.90
C SER A 11 -1.62 -31.14 -1.75
N ALA A 12 -2.46 -31.51 -2.71
CA ALA A 12 -3.25 -30.57 -3.49
C ALA A 12 -4.18 -29.77 -2.58
N ILE A 13 -3.91 -28.48 -2.44
CA ILE A 13 -4.82 -27.57 -1.72
C ILE A 13 -6.02 -27.32 -2.61
N VAL A 14 -7.17 -27.78 -2.19
CA VAL A 14 -8.46 -27.49 -2.81
C VAL A 14 -9.10 -26.38 -1.99
N PRO A 15 -9.50 -25.25 -2.59
CA PRO A 15 -10.24 -24.23 -1.87
C PRO A 15 -11.51 -24.81 -1.27
N GLN A 16 -11.75 -24.57 0.01
CA GLN A 16 -12.95 -25.04 0.70
C GLN A 16 -14.20 -24.31 0.17
N ASP A 17 -14.01 -23.08 -0.25
CA ASP A 17 -15.05 -22.24 -0.80
C ASP A 17 -14.86 -22.11 -2.32
N THR A 18 -15.83 -22.61 -3.08
CA THR A 18 -15.84 -22.56 -4.56
C THR A 18 -16.73 -21.44 -5.08
N SER A 19 -17.44 -20.73 -4.20
CA SER A 19 -18.28 -19.59 -4.55
C SER A 19 -17.56 -18.27 -4.26
N LEU A 20 -17.52 -17.38 -5.24
CA LEU A 20 -16.98 -16.05 -5.09
C LEU A 20 -18.11 -15.11 -4.65
N SER A 21 -18.07 -14.64 -3.39
CA SER A 21 -19.04 -13.68 -2.86
C SER A 21 -18.56 -12.24 -3.03
N VAL A 22 -19.49 -11.30 -3.14
CA VAL A 22 -19.23 -9.86 -3.15
C VAL A 22 -18.90 -9.43 -1.74
N LEU A 23 -17.71 -8.83 -1.53
CA LEU A 23 -17.31 -8.29 -0.24
C LEU A 23 -18.12 -7.03 0.12
N PRO A 24 -18.47 -6.83 1.39
CA PRO A 24 -19.13 -5.59 1.81
C PRO A 24 -18.15 -4.42 1.70
N PHE A 25 -18.64 -3.28 1.22
CA PHE A 25 -17.88 -2.04 1.15
C PHE A 25 -18.28 -1.12 2.31
N ASP A 26 -17.32 -0.76 3.15
CA ASP A 26 -17.50 0.24 4.20
C ASP A 26 -16.94 1.59 3.72
N GLU A 27 -17.84 2.52 3.41
CA GLU A 27 -17.46 3.88 2.97
C GLU A 27 -16.72 4.69 4.04
N ARG A 28 -16.82 4.32 5.31
CA ARG A 28 -16.17 5.04 6.42
C ARG A 28 -14.69 4.73 6.51
N SER A 29 -14.33 3.47 6.35
CA SER A 29 -12.92 3.05 6.33
C SER A 29 -12.17 3.57 5.09
N ALA A 30 -12.90 3.90 4.02
CA ALA A 30 -12.33 4.40 2.77
C ALA A 30 -11.89 5.87 2.79
N GLN A 31 -12.18 6.64 3.84
CA GLN A 31 -11.90 8.09 3.89
C GLN A 31 -10.60 8.45 4.61
N GLU A 32 -10.09 7.59 5.47
CA GLU A 32 -8.88 7.87 6.23
C GLU A 32 -7.70 7.12 5.61
N LEU A 33 -6.69 7.90 5.19
CA LEU A 33 -5.40 7.35 4.77
C LEU A 33 -4.71 6.70 5.96
N SER A 34 -4.13 5.52 5.75
CA SER A 34 -3.33 4.85 6.78
C SER A 34 -2.26 5.78 7.35
N GLN A 35 -2.31 5.96 8.66
CA GLN A 35 -1.32 6.77 9.38
C GLN A 35 0.08 6.17 9.29
N ASP A 36 0.19 4.87 9.13
CA ASP A 36 1.47 4.18 9.06
C ASP A 36 2.26 4.55 7.79
N HIS A 37 1.59 4.61 6.64
CA HIS A 37 2.21 5.07 5.40
C HIS A 37 2.66 6.54 5.49
N LEU A 38 1.87 7.40 6.12
CA LEU A 38 2.21 8.82 6.31
C LEU A 38 3.30 9.03 7.36
N SER A 39 3.33 8.19 8.41
CA SER A 39 4.29 8.28 9.50
C SER A 39 5.73 8.05 9.01
N TYR A 40 5.95 7.10 8.11
CA TYR A 40 7.27 6.82 7.53
C TYR A 40 7.90 8.07 6.89
N PHE A 41 7.16 8.75 6.01
CA PHE A 41 7.66 9.97 5.36
C PHE A 41 7.84 11.13 6.34
N SER A 42 6.95 11.25 7.33
CA SER A 42 7.07 12.27 8.38
C SER A 42 8.33 12.05 9.24
N MET A 43 8.67 10.79 9.52
CA MET A 43 9.91 10.43 10.23
C MET A 43 11.16 10.76 9.41
N GLN A 44 11.16 10.52 8.10
CA GLN A 44 12.27 10.92 7.22
C GLN A 44 12.48 12.44 7.21
N VAL A 45 11.41 13.22 7.10
CA VAL A 45 11.48 14.69 7.18
C VAL A 45 12.07 15.13 8.51
N LYS A 46 11.64 14.51 9.62
CA LYS A 46 12.17 14.78 10.96
C LYS A 46 13.64 14.43 11.07
N GLU A 47 14.06 13.28 10.57
CA GLU A 47 15.48 12.87 10.53
C GLU A 47 16.33 13.93 9.82
N LYS A 48 15.97 14.34 8.60
CA LYS A 48 16.71 15.37 7.85
C LYS A 48 16.72 16.72 8.55
N LYS A 49 15.61 17.07 9.22
CA LYS A 49 15.54 18.28 10.05
C LYS A 49 16.50 18.23 11.24
N ASP A 50 16.58 17.08 11.90
CA ASP A 50 17.48 16.89 13.04
C ASP A 50 18.96 16.86 12.60
N LEU A 51 19.26 16.28 11.43
CA LEU A 51 20.59 16.40 10.82
C LEU A 51 20.96 17.86 10.52
N LEU A 52 20.03 18.67 10.00
CA LEU A 52 20.24 20.10 9.82
C LEU A 52 20.52 20.82 11.15
N ARG A 53 19.85 20.45 12.23
CA ARG A 53 20.11 21.02 13.57
C ARG A 53 21.51 20.64 14.06
N ILE A 54 21.93 19.39 13.86
CA ILE A 54 23.28 18.93 14.19
C ILE A 54 24.31 19.72 13.41
N GLU A 55 24.15 19.91 12.10
CA GLU A 55 25.11 20.68 11.31
C GLU A 55 25.14 22.17 11.74
N ARG A 56 24.03 22.72 12.17
CA ARG A 56 23.99 24.08 12.73
C ARG A 56 24.61 24.17 14.14
N SER A 57 24.47 23.13 14.97
CA SER A 57 25.06 23.14 16.31
C SER A 57 26.60 23.15 16.27
N LYS A 58 27.21 22.65 15.19
CA LYS A 58 28.68 22.67 14.99
C LYS A 58 29.26 24.06 14.78
N PHE A 59 28.44 25.09 14.65
CA PHE A 59 28.91 26.50 14.68
C PHE A 59 29.15 27.01 16.09
N PHE A 60 28.62 26.33 17.12
CA PHE A 60 28.81 26.70 18.50
C PHE A 60 30.05 26.00 19.10
N PRO A 61 30.68 26.58 20.14
CA PRO A 61 31.75 25.95 20.83
C PRO A 61 31.35 24.63 21.48
N GLU A 62 32.19 23.63 21.39
CA GLU A 62 32.04 22.37 22.09
C GLU A 62 32.64 22.44 23.48
N PHE A 63 31.85 22.06 24.49
CA PHE A 63 32.28 21.93 25.86
C PHE A 63 32.53 20.43 26.16
N SER A 64 33.68 20.09 26.62
CA SER A 64 33.99 18.72 27.06
C SER A 64 34.34 18.69 28.54
N VAL A 65 33.74 17.76 29.26
CA VAL A 65 34.10 17.46 30.65
C VAL A 65 34.47 15.99 30.71
N GLY A 66 35.65 15.72 31.19
CA GLY A 66 36.16 14.37 31.36
C GLY A 66 36.57 14.10 32.80
N TYR A 67 36.30 12.89 33.27
CA TYR A 67 36.81 12.37 34.51
C TYR A 67 37.60 11.11 34.21
N ALA A 68 38.86 11.05 34.68
CA ALA A 68 39.72 9.87 34.54
C ALA A 68 40.26 9.47 35.89
N GLN A 69 40.13 8.19 36.19
CA GLN A 69 40.77 7.59 37.37
C GLN A 69 41.91 6.70 36.91
N GLN A 70 43.12 7.04 37.33
CA GLN A 70 44.32 6.27 36.99
C GLN A 70 44.89 5.62 38.27
N LYS A 71 45.14 4.32 38.23
CA LYS A 71 45.87 3.60 39.27
C LYS A 71 47.34 3.54 38.89
N ILE A 72 48.17 4.24 39.64
CA ILE A 72 49.61 4.15 39.51
C ILE A 72 50.09 3.18 40.58
N PHE A 73 50.57 1.98 40.14
CA PHE A 73 51.11 0.97 41.04
C PHE A 73 52.43 1.47 41.63
N PRO A 74 52.69 1.31 43.00
CA PRO A 74 51.96 0.47 43.95
C PRO A 74 50.97 1.21 44.88
N LEU A 75 50.81 2.53 44.87
CA LEU A 75 50.34 3.19 46.08
C LEU A 75 49.19 4.22 45.96
N ARG A 76 48.77 4.69 44.76
CA ARG A 76 47.79 5.78 44.74
C ARG A 76 46.79 5.69 43.55
N LYS A 77 45.49 5.85 43.88
CA LYS A 77 44.45 6.26 42.96
C LYS A 77 44.59 7.76 42.72
N LEU A 78 44.75 8.15 41.46
CA LEU A 78 44.78 9.54 41.06
C LEU A 78 43.52 9.84 40.27
N ASP A 79 42.71 10.74 40.81
CA ASP A 79 41.48 11.22 40.14
C ASP A 79 41.82 12.53 39.41
N SER A 80 41.49 12.60 38.14
CA SER A 80 41.73 13.80 37.34
C SER A 80 40.45 14.24 36.63
N TRP A 81 40.22 15.54 36.66
CA TRP A 81 39.15 16.18 35.93
C TRP A 81 39.74 16.97 34.77
N MET A 82 39.11 16.89 33.63
CA MET A 82 39.49 17.67 32.44
C MET A 82 38.27 18.47 31.97
N VAL A 83 38.47 19.76 31.77
CA VAL A 83 37.49 20.63 31.15
C VAL A 83 38.09 21.21 29.90
N GLY A 84 37.45 21.07 28.77
CA GLY A 84 37.93 21.59 27.50
C GLY A 84 36.83 22.41 26.79
N ILE A 85 37.27 23.42 26.08
CA ILE A 85 36.45 24.22 25.18
C ILE A 85 37.14 24.18 23.80
N SER A 86 36.39 23.76 22.77
CA SER A 86 36.84 23.71 21.38
C SER A 86 36.06 24.66 20.51
N PHE A 87 36.73 25.47 19.73
CA PHE A 87 36.11 26.40 18.77
C PHE A 87 36.47 26.00 17.34
N PRO A 88 35.49 25.93 16.44
CA PRO A 88 35.75 25.68 15.03
C PRO A 88 36.34 26.96 14.41
N LEU A 89 37.60 26.91 13.99
CA LEU A 89 38.28 28.07 13.36
C LEU A 89 37.98 28.21 11.87
N LEU A 90 37.52 27.13 11.22
CA LEU A 90 37.18 27.12 9.77
C LEU A 90 35.68 27.03 9.56
N PHE A 91 35.05 28.15 9.29
CA PHE A 91 33.60 28.23 9.08
C PHE A 91 33.14 27.89 7.65
N PHE A 92 34.00 27.99 6.64
CA PHE A 92 33.62 27.77 5.24
C PHE A 92 33.12 26.34 4.93
N PRO A 93 33.80 25.25 5.34
CA PRO A 93 33.30 23.89 5.11
C PRO A 93 31.97 23.64 5.84
N GLN A 94 31.83 24.19 7.04
CA GLN A 94 30.66 24.03 7.87
C GLN A 94 29.42 24.73 7.27
N GLN A 95 29.61 25.92 6.68
CA GLN A 95 28.55 26.64 6.00
C GLN A 95 28.01 25.84 4.81
N SER A 96 28.90 25.19 4.03
CA SER A 96 28.50 24.34 2.90
C SER A 96 27.72 23.11 3.35
N ARG A 97 28.17 22.45 4.43
CA ARG A 97 27.46 21.30 5.03
C ARG A 97 26.08 21.67 5.56
N SER A 98 25.96 22.82 6.23
CA SER A 98 24.68 23.32 6.73
C SER A 98 23.72 23.68 5.59
N LYS A 99 24.23 24.26 4.48
CA LYS A 99 23.42 24.52 3.28
C LYS A 99 22.96 23.21 2.63
N GLN A 100 23.85 22.24 2.50
CA GLN A 100 23.51 20.91 1.98
C GLN A 100 22.42 20.24 2.84
N ALA A 101 22.60 20.18 4.15
CA ALA A 101 21.61 19.59 5.05
C ALA A 101 20.25 20.31 4.98
N LYS A 102 20.24 21.63 4.72
CA LYS A 102 19.00 22.38 4.48
C LYS A 102 18.30 21.94 3.19
N ILE A 103 19.06 21.76 2.12
CA ILE A 103 18.53 21.29 0.83
C ILE A 103 18.00 19.87 0.99
N ASP A 104 18.73 18.98 1.65
CA ASP A 104 18.32 17.61 1.91
C ASP A 104 17.01 17.55 2.71
N TRP A 105 16.85 18.42 3.72
CA TRP A 105 15.58 18.56 4.44
C TRP A 105 14.45 19.05 3.54
N GLN A 106 14.70 20.03 2.66
CA GLN A 106 13.70 20.53 1.74
C GLN A 106 13.27 19.45 0.74
N ILE A 107 14.24 18.69 0.19
CA ILE A 107 13.94 17.56 -0.71
C ILE A 107 13.04 16.55 0.01
N ALA A 108 13.42 16.10 1.22
CA ALA A 108 12.61 15.15 1.99
C ALA A 108 11.19 15.69 2.28
N SER A 109 11.04 17.01 2.50
CA SER A 109 9.73 17.62 2.70
C SER A 109 8.87 17.58 1.42
N TYR A 110 9.45 17.90 0.26
CA TYR A 110 8.74 17.82 -1.02
C TYR A 110 8.40 16.38 -1.41
N GLU A 111 9.29 15.44 -1.15
CA GLU A 111 9.04 14.02 -1.38
C GLU A 111 7.89 13.50 -0.50
N ALA A 112 7.83 13.93 0.76
CA ALA A 112 6.72 13.58 1.65
C ALA A 112 5.38 14.13 1.14
N ASP A 113 5.33 15.39 0.70
CA ASP A 113 4.13 16.02 0.14
C ASP A 113 3.71 15.34 -1.18
N GLN A 114 4.68 15.01 -2.03
CA GLN A 114 4.44 14.29 -3.29
C GLN A 114 3.85 12.90 -3.03
N ASN A 115 4.46 12.13 -2.13
CA ASN A 115 3.97 10.79 -1.77
C ASN A 115 2.57 10.85 -1.17
N ARG A 116 2.29 11.84 -0.31
CA ARG A 116 0.94 12.06 0.22
C ARG A 116 -0.08 12.30 -0.90
N THR A 117 0.26 13.16 -1.86
CA THR A 117 -0.61 13.45 -3.00
C THR A 117 -0.82 12.22 -3.89
N GLN A 118 0.25 11.45 -4.15
CA GLN A 118 0.15 10.21 -4.92
C GLN A 118 -0.77 9.18 -4.23
N LEU A 119 -0.66 9.05 -2.91
CA LEU A 119 -1.49 8.15 -2.12
C LEU A 119 -2.96 8.58 -2.16
N GLN A 120 -3.24 9.88 -2.00
CA GLN A 120 -4.60 10.43 -2.14
C GLN A 120 -5.19 10.15 -3.52
N ASN A 121 -4.42 10.37 -4.58
CA ASN A 121 -4.86 10.10 -5.95
C ASN A 121 -5.11 8.60 -6.19
N LYS A 122 -4.28 7.74 -5.62
CA LYS A 122 -4.45 6.27 -5.71
C LYS A 122 -5.74 5.82 -5.04
N VAL A 123 -6.03 6.32 -3.83
CA VAL A 123 -7.28 6.02 -3.13
C VAL A 123 -8.50 6.54 -3.92
N ALA A 124 -8.43 7.77 -4.44
CA ALA A 124 -9.51 8.32 -5.26
C ALA A 124 -9.77 7.52 -6.56
N ASP A 125 -8.70 7.04 -7.22
CA ASP A 125 -8.82 6.16 -8.39
C ASP A 125 -9.47 4.82 -8.02
N LEU A 126 -9.07 4.21 -6.91
CA LEU A 126 -9.67 2.97 -6.41
C LEU A 126 -11.15 3.15 -6.06
N GLN A 127 -11.53 4.24 -5.40
CA GLN A 127 -12.93 4.57 -5.12
C GLN A 127 -13.75 4.70 -6.41
N GLY A 128 -13.20 5.36 -7.42
CA GLY A 128 -13.81 5.46 -8.74
C GLY A 128 -14.03 4.10 -9.39
N ARG A 129 -13.03 3.23 -9.37
CA ARG A 129 -13.11 1.86 -9.88
C ARG A 129 -14.14 1.01 -9.14
N ILE A 130 -14.12 1.04 -7.80
CA ILE A 130 -15.09 0.32 -6.96
C ILE A 130 -16.52 0.76 -7.28
N SER A 131 -16.75 2.07 -7.39
CA SER A 131 -18.06 2.62 -7.75
C SER A 131 -18.55 2.14 -9.14
N GLN A 132 -17.65 2.13 -10.12
CA GLN A 132 -17.95 1.65 -11.46
C GLN A 132 -18.24 0.13 -11.47
N GLN A 133 -17.41 -0.65 -10.80
CA GLN A 133 -17.56 -2.10 -10.70
C GLN A 133 -18.86 -2.47 -9.94
N ARG A 134 -19.22 -1.70 -8.92
CA ARG A 134 -20.49 -1.88 -8.20
C ARG A 134 -21.69 -1.74 -9.13
N LYS A 135 -21.73 -0.67 -9.91
CA LYS A 135 -22.81 -0.46 -10.91
C LYS A 135 -22.88 -1.60 -11.92
N SER A 136 -21.72 -2.11 -12.35
CA SER A 136 -21.67 -3.27 -13.23
C SER A 136 -22.21 -4.52 -12.56
N LEU A 137 -21.88 -4.78 -11.30
CA LEU A 137 -22.42 -5.91 -10.54
C LEU A 137 -23.93 -5.83 -10.34
N ASP A 138 -24.45 -4.64 -10.05
CA ASP A 138 -25.90 -4.40 -9.92
C ASP A 138 -26.60 -4.74 -11.24
N TYR A 139 -26.07 -4.31 -12.39
CA TYR A 139 -26.59 -4.68 -13.71
C TYR A 139 -26.57 -6.20 -13.94
N TYR A 140 -25.45 -6.87 -13.62
CA TYR A 140 -25.35 -8.32 -13.79
C TYR A 140 -26.35 -9.07 -12.92
N SER A 141 -26.48 -8.67 -11.64
CA SER A 141 -27.38 -9.35 -10.70
C SER A 141 -28.85 -9.11 -10.98
N GLU A 142 -29.23 -7.90 -11.42
CA GLU A 142 -30.63 -7.53 -11.63
C GLU A 142 -31.16 -7.91 -13.01
N ALA A 143 -30.36 -7.82 -14.06
CA ALA A 143 -30.78 -8.00 -15.42
C ALA A 143 -30.07 -9.15 -16.14
N ALA A 144 -28.75 -9.06 -16.31
CA ALA A 144 -28.01 -9.89 -17.24
C ALA A 144 -28.07 -11.40 -16.90
N LEU A 145 -27.97 -11.76 -15.61
CA LEU A 145 -28.06 -13.18 -15.20
C LEU A 145 -29.47 -13.74 -15.44
N ARG A 146 -30.51 -12.94 -15.18
CA ARG A 146 -31.91 -13.34 -15.39
C ARG A 146 -32.20 -13.52 -16.88
N GLU A 147 -31.67 -12.61 -17.73
CA GLU A 147 -31.81 -12.75 -19.19
C GLU A 147 -31.03 -13.95 -19.72
N ALA A 148 -29.87 -14.24 -19.16
CA ALA A 148 -29.07 -15.42 -19.51
C ALA A 148 -29.81 -16.72 -19.16
N ASP A 149 -30.46 -16.78 -18.00
CA ASP A 149 -31.25 -17.94 -17.59
C ASP A 149 -32.49 -18.12 -18.52
N ALA A 150 -33.21 -17.04 -18.83
CA ALA A 150 -34.33 -17.06 -19.79
C ALA A 150 -33.86 -17.48 -21.20
N LEU A 151 -32.71 -16.99 -21.67
CA LEU A 151 -32.13 -17.37 -22.96
C LEU A 151 -31.79 -18.88 -22.96
N GLN A 152 -31.17 -19.37 -21.91
CA GLN A 152 -30.86 -20.79 -21.79
C GLN A 152 -32.12 -21.66 -21.86
N GLU A 153 -33.16 -21.32 -21.08
CA GLU A 153 -34.39 -22.07 -21.00
C GLU A 153 -35.12 -22.07 -22.36
N SER A 154 -35.31 -20.88 -22.98
CA SER A 154 -35.96 -20.75 -24.27
C SER A 154 -35.22 -21.49 -25.40
N SER A 155 -33.88 -21.41 -25.43
CA SER A 155 -33.10 -22.10 -26.46
C SER A 155 -33.15 -23.61 -26.31
N MET A 156 -33.17 -24.13 -25.08
CA MET A 156 -33.36 -25.55 -24.81
C MET A 156 -34.74 -26.04 -25.22
N LEU A 157 -35.81 -25.25 -24.97
CA LEU A 157 -37.16 -25.57 -25.38
C LEU A 157 -37.28 -25.61 -26.90
N LYS A 158 -36.84 -24.57 -27.60
CA LYS A 158 -36.87 -24.50 -29.08
C LYS A 158 -36.08 -25.65 -29.74
N PHE A 159 -34.96 -26.03 -29.14
CA PHE A 159 -34.18 -27.19 -29.64
C PHE A 159 -34.99 -28.51 -29.48
N ARG A 160 -35.66 -28.72 -28.34
CA ARG A 160 -36.51 -29.91 -28.12
C ARG A 160 -37.66 -29.96 -29.08
N GLU A 161 -38.24 -28.81 -29.45
CA GLU A 161 -39.31 -28.66 -30.41
C GLU A 161 -38.84 -28.71 -31.87
N SER A 162 -37.51 -28.88 -32.08
CA SER A 162 -36.88 -28.92 -33.40
C SER A 162 -36.98 -27.60 -34.19
N GLU A 163 -37.23 -26.47 -33.50
CA GLU A 163 -37.31 -25.15 -34.10
C GLU A 163 -35.93 -24.59 -34.42
N ILE A 164 -34.89 -24.95 -33.65
CA ILE A 164 -33.52 -24.51 -33.86
C ILE A 164 -32.57 -25.69 -34.00
N GLY A 165 -31.47 -25.48 -34.76
CA GLY A 165 -30.43 -26.47 -34.94
C GLY A 165 -29.43 -26.50 -33.78
N ILE A 166 -28.60 -27.56 -33.74
CA ILE A 166 -27.57 -27.72 -32.71
C ILE A 166 -26.57 -26.54 -32.67
N SER A 167 -26.22 -25.98 -33.81
CA SER A 167 -25.30 -24.85 -33.93
C SER A 167 -25.82 -23.60 -33.22
N GLU A 168 -27.13 -23.31 -33.40
CA GLU A 168 -27.79 -22.17 -32.78
C GLU A 168 -27.97 -22.37 -31.28
N LEU A 169 -28.28 -23.59 -30.84
CA LEU A 169 -28.30 -23.92 -29.42
C LEU A 169 -26.90 -23.71 -28.78
N VAL A 170 -25.84 -24.22 -29.39
CA VAL A 170 -24.47 -24.07 -28.89
C VAL A 170 -24.06 -22.58 -28.82
N GLN A 171 -24.45 -21.79 -29.81
CA GLN A 171 -24.20 -20.34 -29.79
C GLN A 171 -24.92 -19.65 -28.62
N SER A 172 -26.19 -19.98 -28.38
CA SER A 172 -26.97 -19.42 -27.26
C SER A 172 -26.36 -19.82 -25.91
N LEU A 173 -25.95 -21.08 -25.75
CA LEU A 173 -25.30 -21.55 -24.52
C LEU A 173 -23.92 -20.90 -24.31
N ASN A 174 -23.16 -20.63 -25.38
CA ASN A 174 -21.92 -19.87 -25.26
C ASN A 174 -22.18 -18.44 -24.80
N THR A 175 -23.22 -17.77 -25.31
CA THR A 175 -23.62 -16.44 -24.85
C THR A 175 -23.94 -16.44 -23.36
N VAL A 176 -24.75 -17.39 -22.90
CA VAL A 176 -25.07 -17.56 -21.47
C VAL A 176 -23.80 -17.77 -20.64
N ARG A 177 -22.89 -18.59 -21.11
CA ARG A 177 -21.61 -18.85 -20.46
C ARG A 177 -20.76 -17.57 -20.35
N GLU A 178 -20.66 -16.78 -21.40
CA GLU A 178 -19.90 -15.53 -21.37
C GLU A 178 -20.51 -14.51 -20.41
N ILE A 179 -21.83 -14.42 -20.32
CA ILE A 179 -22.50 -13.54 -19.34
C ILE A 179 -22.16 -13.98 -17.91
N ARG A 180 -22.29 -15.28 -17.61
CA ARG A 180 -21.96 -15.81 -16.26
C ARG A 180 -20.47 -15.62 -15.92
N LYS A 181 -19.59 -15.82 -16.89
CA LYS A 181 -18.15 -15.60 -16.74
C LYS A 181 -17.88 -14.12 -16.46
N GLY A 182 -18.50 -13.21 -17.22
CA GLY A 182 -18.37 -11.77 -17.02
C GLY A 182 -18.80 -11.32 -15.61
N TYR A 183 -19.86 -11.92 -15.06
CA TYR A 183 -20.27 -11.68 -13.67
C TYR A 183 -19.18 -12.06 -12.69
N ILE A 184 -18.62 -13.28 -12.80
CA ILE A 184 -17.55 -13.78 -11.90
C ILE A 184 -16.31 -12.88 -11.99
N GLU A 185 -15.91 -12.48 -13.20
CA GLU A 185 -14.78 -11.58 -13.41
C GLU A 185 -15.03 -10.19 -12.77
N ASN A 186 -16.26 -9.67 -12.84
CA ASN A 186 -16.61 -8.42 -12.18
C ASN A 186 -16.57 -8.55 -10.65
N VAL A 187 -17.09 -9.64 -10.07
CA VAL A 187 -16.98 -9.89 -8.61
C VAL A 187 -15.52 -9.97 -8.18
N TYR A 188 -14.70 -10.69 -8.94
CA TYR A 188 -13.27 -10.79 -8.66
C TYR A 188 -12.58 -9.42 -8.68
N ASN A 189 -12.77 -8.65 -9.74
CA ASN A 189 -12.16 -7.33 -9.90
C ASN A 189 -12.60 -6.37 -8.79
N TYR A 190 -13.89 -6.39 -8.43
CA TYR A 190 -14.45 -5.59 -7.34
C TYR A 190 -13.80 -5.94 -6.00
N ASN A 191 -13.72 -7.23 -5.67
CA ASN A 191 -13.10 -7.70 -4.42
C ASN A 191 -11.61 -7.35 -4.37
N VAL A 192 -10.88 -7.49 -5.49
CA VAL A 192 -9.46 -7.10 -5.58
C VAL A 192 -9.29 -5.59 -5.36
N SER A 193 -10.16 -4.76 -5.96
CA SER A 193 -10.09 -3.30 -5.78
C SER A 193 -10.39 -2.89 -4.33
N LEU A 194 -11.30 -3.59 -3.64
CA LEU A 194 -11.58 -3.38 -2.22
C LEU A 194 -10.37 -3.72 -1.35
N LEU A 195 -9.80 -4.92 -1.52
CA LEU A 195 -8.62 -5.35 -0.77
C LEU A 195 -7.40 -4.46 -1.04
N GLU A 196 -7.25 -3.99 -2.30
CA GLU A 196 -6.19 -3.02 -2.62
C GLU A 196 -6.41 -1.70 -1.90
N MET A 197 -7.66 -1.25 -1.73
CA MET A 197 -7.96 -0.02 -1.02
C MET A 197 -7.71 -0.14 0.49
N GLU A 198 -8.05 -1.26 1.12
CA GLU A 198 -7.78 -1.53 2.53
C GLU A 198 -6.29 -1.36 2.88
N LEU A 199 -5.38 -1.77 1.98
CA LEU A 199 -3.94 -1.60 2.17
C LEU A 199 -3.51 -0.14 2.33
N TYR A 200 -4.31 0.82 1.87
CA TYR A 200 -3.99 2.25 1.93
C TYR A 200 -4.79 3.01 2.98
N THR A 201 -5.83 2.38 3.55
CA THR A 201 -6.76 3.02 4.48
C THR A 201 -6.73 2.46 5.91
N GLU A 202 -6.17 1.28 6.13
CA GLU A 202 -5.85 0.76 7.47
C GLU A 202 -4.48 1.27 7.95
#